data_9dfdd0e4d0c8dfa9a69f8ff70cf5fc59
#
_entry.id   9dfdd0e4d0c8dfa9a69f8ff70cf5fc59
#
_cell.length_a   1.000
_cell.length_b   1.000
_cell.length_c   1.000
_cell.angle_alpha   90.00
_cell.angle_beta   90.00
_cell.angle_gamma   90.00
#
_symmetry.space_group_name_H-M   'P 1'
#
loop_
_entity.id
_entity.type
_entity.pdbx_description
1 polymer ?
#
loop_
_entity_poly.entity_id
_entity_poly.type
_entity_poly.pdbx_seq_one_letter_code
_entity_poly.pdbx_strand_id
1 'polypeptide(L)'
;PGICHQVAREEFIEVADFIQATDSHTCMGGASNALTWGVGATEYANLVSAGFTFVKVPESIRFELTGALNEGCTAKDVILHILADHARKELTLNRSMEFGGPGLASLSADERATLCNMATECSARTGICEADDILYDWMIGQMPHLDMDEQRQRSIAPDEGAVYHGGVHIIDLSSIRPMVAHPGDPDKGIPSDPTNGAYIDEIGDVAIDIAYGGSCTAGKIDDIAYYALVCQAAKDQGLKVKEDVDFYIQYGSGIVKDMAVSKGWHQLFIDVGVKLIDPGCGACIGAGPGVSMTPDQVTVSAINRNLSLIHI
;
A
#
# COMPACT_ATOMS: atom_id res chain seq x y z
N PRO A 1 7.63 15.66 -8.65
CA PRO A 1 6.73 15.77 -7.51
C PRO A 1 6.02 14.45 -7.26
N GLY A 2 5.64 14.18 -5.99
CA GLY A 2 4.99 12.93 -5.63
C GLY A 2 4.66 12.85 -4.14
N ILE A 3 4.04 11.76 -3.74
CA ILE A 3 3.87 11.41 -2.34
C ILE A 3 5.25 11.06 -1.77
N CYS A 4 5.62 11.65 -0.63
CA CYS A 4 7.01 11.66 -0.13
C CYS A 4 7.65 10.27 -0.07
N HIS A 5 6.99 9.26 0.48
CA HIS A 5 7.54 7.90 0.60
C HIS A 5 7.51 7.11 -0.73
N GLN A 6 6.64 7.47 -1.68
CA GLN A 6 6.71 6.94 -3.05
C GLN A 6 7.95 7.51 -3.78
N VAL A 7 8.13 8.82 -3.73
CA VAL A 7 9.33 9.47 -4.30
C VAL A 7 10.60 8.96 -3.61
N ALA A 8 10.56 8.76 -2.29
CA ALA A 8 11.71 8.24 -1.56
C ALA A 8 12.14 6.85 -2.07
N ARG A 9 11.19 5.96 -2.33
CA ARG A 9 11.49 4.65 -2.95
C ARG A 9 12.04 4.78 -4.36
N GLU A 10 11.52 5.71 -5.14
CA GLU A 10 11.88 5.89 -6.55
C GLU A 10 13.25 6.56 -6.72
N GLU A 11 13.72 7.37 -5.75
CA GLU A 11 14.86 8.26 -5.96
C GLU A 11 15.96 8.18 -4.86
N PHE A 12 15.67 7.64 -3.65
CA PHE A 12 16.57 7.83 -2.51
C PHE A 12 16.82 6.59 -1.66
N ILE A 13 15.85 5.68 -1.49
CA ILE A 13 15.99 4.58 -0.53
C ILE A 13 16.87 3.48 -1.12
N GLU A 14 17.95 3.20 -0.42
CA GLU A 14 18.83 2.07 -0.70
C GLU A 14 18.59 0.92 0.28
N VAL A 15 19.09 -0.26 -0.09
CA VAL A 15 19.03 -1.46 0.76
C VAL A 15 19.73 -1.21 2.10
N ALA A 16 19.13 -1.67 3.19
CA ALA A 16 19.60 -1.50 4.57
C ALA A 16 19.65 -0.05 5.10
N ASP A 17 19.00 0.89 4.41
CA ASP A 17 18.87 2.24 4.95
C ASP A 17 17.97 2.27 6.19
N PHE A 18 18.22 3.26 7.06
CA PHE A 18 17.33 3.61 8.15
C PHE A 18 16.74 5.00 7.92
N ILE A 19 15.41 5.06 7.75
CA ILE A 19 14.74 6.31 7.37
C ILE A 19 13.57 6.61 8.31
N GLN A 20 13.52 7.84 8.77
CA GLN A 20 12.39 8.41 9.50
C GLN A 20 11.85 9.64 8.77
N ALA A 21 10.54 9.76 8.67
CA ALA A 21 9.85 10.92 8.12
C ALA A 21 8.56 11.18 8.89
N THR A 22 7.89 12.30 8.64
CA THR A 22 6.69 12.68 9.41
C THR A 22 5.40 12.02 8.93
N ASP A 23 5.42 11.27 7.83
CA ASP A 23 4.27 10.52 7.35
C ASP A 23 4.24 9.11 7.95
N SER A 24 3.06 8.66 8.39
CA SER A 24 2.89 7.33 8.99
C SER A 24 3.18 6.19 8.01
N HIS A 25 2.99 6.40 6.70
CA HIS A 25 3.23 5.41 5.65
C HIS A 25 4.68 5.40 5.13
N THR A 26 5.59 6.08 5.82
CA THR A 26 7.04 5.98 5.57
C THR A 26 7.51 4.51 5.62
N CYS A 27 6.82 3.65 6.38
CA CYS A 27 7.05 2.19 6.41
C CYS A 27 7.00 1.52 5.03
N MET A 28 6.40 2.14 4.01
CA MET A 28 6.43 1.68 2.62
C MET A 28 7.84 1.45 2.08
N GLY A 29 8.84 2.20 2.58
CA GLY A 29 10.25 2.02 2.21
C GLY A 29 10.83 0.67 2.58
N GLY A 30 10.21 -0.07 3.49
CA GLY A 30 10.61 -1.43 3.84
C GLY A 30 10.51 -2.44 2.68
N ALA A 31 9.75 -2.11 1.63
CA ALA A 31 9.75 -2.89 0.39
C ALA A 31 11.10 -2.86 -0.33
N SER A 32 11.97 -1.88 -0.04
CA SER A 32 13.35 -1.80 -0.51
C SER A 32 14.35 -2.46 0.45
N ASN A 33 13.89 -3.36 1.34
CA ASN A 33 14.72 -3.98 2.39
C ASN A 33 15.40 -2.95 3.29
N ALA A 34 14.71 -1.84 3.59
CA ALA A 34 15.18 -0.75 4.44
C ALA A 34 14.33 -0.69 5.73
N LEU A 35 14.91 -0.20 6.81
CA LEU A 35 14.18 0.01 8.07
C LEU A 35 13.58 1.42 8.08
N THR A 36 12.27 1.52 7.90
CA THR A 36 11.61 2.80 7.68
C THR A 36 10.32 2.91 8.49
N TRP A 37 10.08 4.07 9.14
CA TRP A 37 8.80 4.35 9.81
C TRP A 37 8.53 5.84 9.98
N GLY A 38 7.27 6.15 10.26
CA GLY A 38 6.82 7.50 10.57
C GLY A 38 7.12 7.90 12.02
N VAL A 39 7.44 9.19 12.21
CA VAL A 39 7.62 9.81 13.53
C VAL A 39 6.79 11.09 13.63
N GLY A 40 6.48 11.52 14.86
CA GLY A 40 5.78 12.78 15.10
C GLY A 40 6.63 14.00 14.68
N ALA A 41 5.96 15.09 14.30
CA ALA A 41 6.63 16.30 13.83
C ALA A 41 7.65 16.86 14.85
N THR A 42 7.34 16.79 16.16
CA THR A 42 8.25 17.22 17.23
C THR A 42 9.48 16.33 17.32
N GLU A 43 9.29 15.00 17.21
CA GLU A 43 10.42 14.04 17.18
C GLU A 43 11.31 14.29 15.97
N TYR A 44 10.69 14.51 14.79
CA TYR A 44 11.41 14.82 13.57
C TYR A 44 12.21 16.14 13.67
N ALA A 45 11.61 17.19 14.25
CA ALA A 45 12.30 18.46 14.46
C ALA A 45 13.51 18.30 15.40
N ASN A 46 13.38 17.50 16.45
CA ASN A 46 14.48 17.18 17.36
C ASN A 46 15.59 16.39 16.63
N LEU A 47 15.20 15.39 15.81
CA LEU A 47 16.14 14.60 15.01
C LEU A 47 16.96 15.51 14.06
N VAL A 48 16.29 16.41 13.34
CA VAL A 48 16.95 17.35 12.42
C VAL A 48 17.89 18.31 13.18
N SER A 49 17.47 18.77 14.36
CA SER A 49 18.26 19.70 15.18
C SER A 49 19.45 19.02 15.85
N ALA A 50 19.29 17.82 16.36
CA ALA A 50 20.32 17.10 17.11
C ALA A 50 21.24 16.25 16.20
N GLY A 51 20.79 15.87 15.03
CA GLY A 51 21.48 14.96 14.12
C GLY A 51 21.48 13.48 14.55
N PHE A 52 20.73 13.14 15.61
CA PHE A 52 20.55 11.76 16.08
C PHE A 52 19.24 11.59 16.84
N THR A 53 18.81 10.33 17.01
CA THR A 53 17.67 9.96 17.85
C THR A 53 17.95 8.62 18.55
N PHE A 54 17.13 8.33 19.56
CA PHE A 54 17.13 7.03 20.21
C PHE A 54 15.89 6.25 19.77
N VAL A 55 16.10 5.02 19.33
CA VAL A 55 15.01 4.15 18.91
C VAL A 55 15.00 2.89 19.75
N LYS A 56 13.81 2.45 20.16
CA LYS A 56 13.65 1.12 20.69
C LYS A 56 13.54 0.16 19.50
N VAL A 57 14.43 -0.83 19.43
CA VAL A 57 14.33 -1.90 18.42
C VAL A 57 13.00 -2.62 18.60
N PRO A 58 12.13 -2.65 17.58
CA PRO A 58 10.84 -3.34 17.68
C PRO A 58 11.06 -4.86 17.74
N GLU A 59 10.16 -5.56 18.41
CA GLU A 59 10.03 -7.01 18.22
C GLU A 59 9.53 -7.29 16.82
N SER A 60 9.85 -8.48 16.28
CA SER A 60 9.40 -8.88 14.94
C SER A 60 8.30 -9.94 14.99
N ILE A 61 7.44 -9.89 13.97
CA ILE A 61 6.50 -10.93 13.57
C ILE A 61 6.80 -11.32 12.12
N ARG A 62 6.89 -12.60 11.83
CA ARG A 62 7.23 -13.12 10.50
C ARG A 62 5.97 -13.58 9.77
N PHE A 63 5.80 -13.12 8.53
CA PHE A 63 4.85 -13.63 7.56
C PHE A 63 5.61 -14.38 6.47
N GLU A 64 5.50 -15.69 6.51
CA GLU A 64 6.10 -16.59 5.54
C GLU A 64 5.11 -16.83 4.40
N LEU A 65 5.39 -16.20 3.24
CA LEU A 65 4.53 -16.27 2.07
C LEU A 65 4.83 -17.53 1.27
N THR A 66 3.79 -18.28 0.89
CA THR A 66 3.88 -19.48 0.05
C THR A 66 2.92 -19.40 -1.13
N GLY A 67 3.15 -20.20 -2.18
CA GLY A 67 2.30 -20.19 -3.36
C GLY A 67 2.39 -18.87 -4.17
N ALA A 68 1.34 -18.57 -4.92
CA ALA A 68 1.20 -17.35 -5.72
C ALA A 68 -0.25 -16.89 -5.70
N LEU A 69 -0.49 -15.59 -5.91
CA LEU A 69 -1.83 -15.03 -5.96
C LEU A 69 -2.62 -15.57 -7.15
N ASN A 70 -3.91 -15.79 -6.94
CA ASN A 70 -4.85 -16.11 -8.00
C ASN A 70 -5.13 -14.86 -8.86
N GLU A 71 -5.57 -15.09 -10.09
CA GLU A 71 -6.03 -14.01 -10.96
C GLU A 71 -7.13 -13.19 -10.27
N GLY A 72 -7.03 -11.87 -10.37
CA GLY A 72 -7.94 -10.93 -9.73
C GLY A 72 -7.62 -10.58 -8.28
N CYS A 73 -6.61 -11.22 -7.67
CA CYS A 73 -6.07 -10.86 -6.36
C CYS A 73 -4.78 -10.06 -6.48
N THR A 74 -4.52 -9.22 -5.50
CA THR A 74 -3.32 -8.39 -5.38
C THR A 74 -2.77 -8.45 -3.95
N ALA A 75 -1.60 -7.86 -3.72
CA ALA A 75 -1.06 -7.71 -2.38
C ALA A 75 -1.97 -6.91 -1.44
N LYS A 76 -2.92 -6.12 -1.98
CA LYS A 76 -3.95 -5.46 -1.17
C LYS A 76 -4.84 -6.47 -0.47
N ASP A 77 -5.23 -7.55 -1.14
CA ASP A 77 -6.05 -8.61 -0.54
C ASP A 77 -5.27 -9.37 0.54
N VAL A 78 -3.97 -9.58 0.33
CA VAL A 78 -3.09 -10.21 1.33
C VAL A 78 -3.04 -9.37 2.61
N ILE A 79 -2.82 -8.07 2.51
CA ILE A 79 -2.73 -7.23 3.71
C ILE A 79 -4.08 -7.03 4.37
N LEU A 80 -5.19 -7.01 3.62
CA LEU A 80 -6.54 -7.02 4.19
C LEU A 80 -6.82 -8.33 4.96
N HIS A 81 -6.37 -9.46 4.45
CA HIS A 81 -6.44 -10.73 5.17
C HIS A 81 -5.64 -10.69 6.48
N ILE A 82 -4.41 -10.16 6.45
CA ILE A 82 -3.59 -9.99 7.66
C ILE A 82 -4.24 -9.04 8.65
N LEU A 83 -4.84 -7.95 8.18
CA LEU A 83 -5.60 -7.01 9.01
C LEU A 83 -6.75 -7.70 9.73
N ALA A 84 -7.57 -8.45 9.00
CA ALA A 84 -8.77 -9.10 9.54
C ALA A 84 -8.44 -10.23 10.54
N ASP A 85 -7.33 -10.94 10.35
CA ASP A 85 -6.98 -12.11 11.17
C ASP A 85 -5.91 -11.81 12.23
N HIS A 86 -4.83 -11.12 11.89
CA HIS A 86 -3.66 -10.94 12.77
C HIS A 86 -3.68 -9.59 13.50
N ALA A 87 -3.90 -8.48 12.79
CA ALA A 87 -3.93 -7.16 13.39
C ALA A 87 -5.12 -6.98 14.33
N ARG A 88 -6.28 -7.54 13.99
CA ARG A 88 -7.47 -7.56 14.86
C ARG A 88 -7.22 -8.23 16.21
N LYS A 89 -6.26 -9.16 16.27
CA LYS A 89 -5.82 -9.85 17.51
C LYS A 89 -4.62 -9.15 18.16
N GLU A 90 -4.24 -7.96 17.69
CA GLU A 90 -3.09 -7.18 18.16
C GLU A 90 -1.72 -7.87 18.02
N LEU A 91 -1.62 -8.90 17.19
CA LEU A 91 -0.37 -9.65 17.00
C LEU A 91 0.74 -8.82 16.35
N THR A 92 0.36 -7.80 15.60
CA THR A 92 1.27 -6.90 14.88
C THR A 92 1.62 -5.62 15.64
N LEU A 93 0.93 -5.36 16.76
CA LEU A 93 1.02 -4.09 17.51
C LEU A 93 2.46 -3.74 17.88
N ASN A 94 2.94 -2.58 17.41
CA ASN A 94 4.29 -2.04 17.62
C ASN A 94 5.45 -2.96 17.17
N ARG A 95 5.18 -3.99 16.37
CA ARG A 95 6.20 -4.90 15.85
C ARG A 95 6.69 -4.49 14.45
N SER A 96 7.83 -5.02 14.06
CA SER A 96 8.24 -5.08 12.66
C SER A 96 7.54 -6.28 12.01
N MET A 97 6.79 -6.06 10.93
CA MET A 97 6.22 -7.12 10.10
C MET A 97 7.25 -7.50 9.04
N GLU A 98 7.78 -8.72 9.11
CA GLU A 98 8.78 -9.20 8.17
C GLU A 98 8.15 -10.17 7.17
N PHE A 99 8.22 -9.81 5.90
CA PHE A 99 7.66 -10.59 4.79
C PHE A 99 8.78 -11.30 4.04
N GLY A 100 8.65 -12.61 3.88
CA GLY A 100 9.59 -13.45 3.14
C GLY A 100 8.97 -14.77 2.73
N GLY A 101 9.82 -15.75 2.44
CA GLY A 101 9.39 -17.06 1.97
C GLY A 101 9.25 -17.17 0.46
N PRO A 102 9.05 -18.40 -0.08
CA PRO A 102 9.07 -18.66 -1.51
C PRO A 102 7.98 -17.92 -2.29
N GLY A 103 6.85 -17.59 -1.66
CA GLY A 103 5.76 -16.84 -2.29
C GLY A 103 6.11 -15.37 -2.54
N LEU A 104 7.08 -14.80 -1.81
CA LEU A 104 7.49 -13.41 -2.01
C LEU A 104 7.98 -13.16 -3.44
N ALA A 105 8.62 -14.13 -4.06
CA ALA A 105 9.10 -14.06 -5.44
C ALA A 105 7.97 -13.99 -6.50
N SER A 106 6.72 -14.20 -6.11
CA SER A 106 5.56 -14.02 -7.00
C SER A 106 4.99 -12.60 -6.96
N LEU A 107 5.44 -11.76 -6.02
CA LEU A 107 4.98 -10.40 -5.84
C LEU A 107 5.97 -9.41 -6.45
N SER A 108 5.48 -8.45 -7.22
CA SER A 108 6.28 -7.35 -7.74
C SER A 108 6.79 -6.43 -6.63
N ALA A 109 7.76 -5.56 -6.94
CA ALA A 109 8.25 -4.56 -5.99
C ALA A 109 7.14 -3.58 -5.55
N ASP A 110 6.17 -3.29 -6.42
CA ASP A 110 5.03 -2.43 -6.11
C ASP A 110 4.01 -3.14 -5.22
N GLU A 111 3.78 -4.44 -5.40
CA GLU A 111 2.94 -5.24 -4.51
C GLU A 111 3.55 -5.36 -3.12
N ARG A 112 4.87 -5.60 -3.02
CA ARG A 112 5.59 -5.58 -1.73
C ARG A 112 5.49 -4.22 -1.03
N ALA A 113 5.51 -3.13 -1.80
CA ALA A 113 5.29 -1.80 -1.26
C ALA A 113 3.90 -1.62 -0.66
N THR A 114 2.87 -2.26 -1.21
CA THR A 114 1.53 -2.28 -0.61
C THR A 114 1.52 -2.97 0.74
N LEU A 115 2.20 -4.13 0.88
CA LEU A 115 2.32 -4.84 2.17
C LEU A 115 2.98 -3.97 3.23
N CYS A 116 4.13 -3.37 2.90
CA CYS A 116 4.87 -2.51 3.81
C CYS A 116 4.13 -1.22 4.14
N ASN A 117 3.48 -0.59 3.15
CA ASN A 117 2.68 0.62 3.34
C ASN A 117 1.59 0.42 4.39
N MET A 118 0.84 -0.66 4.28
CA MET A 118 -0.29 -0.95 5.17
C MET A 118 0.11 -1.61 6.49
N ALA A 119 1.39 -1.75 6.79
CA ALA A 119 1.83 -2.08 8.15
C ALA A 119 1.35 -1.07 9.19
N THR A 120 1.16 0.20 8.79
CA THR A 120 0.58 1.24 9.62
C THR A 120 -0.85 0.90 10.07
N GLU A 121 -1.69 0.43 9.15
CA GLU A 121 -3.08 0.01 9.44
C GLU A 121 -3.11 -1.22 10.33
N CYS A 122 -2.08 -2.07 10.25
CA CYS A 122 -1.88 -3.20 11.17
C CYS A 122 -1.38 -2.78 12.56
N SER A 123 -1.31 -1.47 12.87
CA SER A 123 -0.71 -0.93 14.10
C SER A 123 0.74 -1.39 14.33
N ALA A 124 1.41 -1.85 13.28
CA ALA A 124 2.81 -2.23 13.31
C ALA A 124 3.73 -1.00 13.28
N ARG A 125 4.96 -1.17 13.71
CA ARG A 125 5.98 -0.11 13.64
C ARG A 125 6.44 0.10 12.21
N THR A 126 6.65 -1.00 11.47
CA THR A 126 7.10 -1.03 10.08
C THR A 126 6.74 -2.35 9.42
N GLY A 127 6.86 -2.41 8.09
CA GLY A 127 6.88 -3.64 7.31
C GLY A 127 8.20 -3.70 6.54
N ILE A 128 8.78 -4.88 6.41
CA ILE A 128 10.04 -5.10 5.67
C ILE A 128 9.88 -6.35 4.82
N CYS A 129 10.28 -6.27 3.55
CA CYS A 129 10.40 -7.42 2.65
C CYS A 129 11.86 -7.87 2.55
N GLU A 130 12.10 -9.17 2.44
CA GLU A 130 13.39 -9.69 2.05
C GLU A 130 13.79 -9.19 0.66
N ALA A 131 15.09 -8.94 0.47
CA ALA A 131 15.62 -8.54 -0.81
C ALA A 131 15.83 -9.75 -1.72
N ASP A 132 15.54 -9.59 -2.99
CA ASP A 132 15.77 -10.58 -4.04
C ASP A 132 15.98 -9.87 -5.40
N ASP A 133 16.15 -10.65 -6.47
CA ASP A 133 16.38 -10.10 -7.81
C ASP A 133 15.23 -9.22 -8.31
N ILE A 134 13.98 -9.48 -7.92
CA ILE A 134 12.83 -8.63 -8.28
C ILE A 134 13.00 -7.22 -7.72
N LEU A 135 13.46 -7.09 -6.48
CA LEU A 135 13.75 -5.79 -5.88
C LEU A 135 14.90 -5.11 -6.61
N TYR A 136 16.02 -5.82 -6.86
CA TYR A 136 17.19 -5.22 -7.51
C TYR A 136 16.90 -4.79 -8.95
N ASP A 137 16.14 -5.56 -9.72
CA ASP A 137 15.71 -5.22 -11.07
C ASP A 137 14.81 -3.98 -11.07
N TRP A 138 13.91 -3.85 -10.07
CA TRP A 138 13.10 -2.66 -9.90
C TRP A 138 13.96 -1.44 -9.53
N MET A 139 14.90 -1.59 -8.60
CA MET A 139 15.77 -0.50 -8.14
C MET A 139 16.64 0.05 -9.27
N ILE A 140 17.27 -0.81 -10.10
CA ILE A 140 18.09 -0.34 -11.23
C ILE A 140 17.23 0.36 -12.28
N GLY A 141 15.96 -0.03 -12.41
CA GLY A 141 15.01 0.65 -13.28
C GLY A 141 14.66 2.07 -12.82
N GLN A 142 14.60 2.29 -11.51
CA GLN A 142 14.31 3.60 -10.91
C GLN A 142 15.58 4.43 -10.72
N MET A 143 16.64 3.83 -10.22
CA MET A 143 17.91 4.46 -9.84
C MET A 143 19.10 3.83 -10.58
N PRO A 144 19.24 4.08 -11.89
CA PRO A 144 20.27 3.41 -12.72
C PRO A 144 21.72 3.81 -12.35
N HIS A 145 21.90 4.74 -11.43
CA HIS A 145 23.20 5.15 -10.92
C HIS A 145 23.73 4.27 -9.77
N LEU A 146 22.86 3.41 -9.19
CA LEU A 146 23.25 2.54 -8.09
C LEU A 146 24.11 1.36 -8.57
N ASP A 147 25.08 0.98 -7.75
CA ASP A 147 25.82 -0.26 -7.90
C ASP A 147 25.02 -1.42 -7.27
N MET A 148 24.46 -2.30 -8.09
CA MET A 148 23.63 -3.41 -7.61
C MET A 148 24.44 -4.47 -6.86
N ASP A 149 25.74 -4.62 -7.11
CA ASP A 149 26.57 -5.52 -6.33
C ASP A 149 26.79 -4.97 -4.91
N GLU A 150 26.91 -3.66 -4.77
CA GLU A 150 26.92 -3.01 -3.45
C GLU A 150 25.56 -3.19 -2.75
N GLN A 151 24.45 -2.98 -3.44
CA GLN A 151 23.11 -3.17 -2.84
C GLN A 151 22.88 -4.61 -2.38
N ARG A 152 23.33 -5.61 -3.14
CA ARG A 152 23.29 -7.01 -2.73
C ARG A 152 24.13 -7.30 -1.48
N GLN A 153 25.30 -6.69 -1.37
CA GLN A 153 26.17 -6.84 -0.19
C GLN A 153 25.60 -6.18 1.06
N ARG A 154 24.84 -5.09 0.91
CA ARG A 154 24.15 -4.39 2.01
C ARG A 154 22.94 -5.16 2.50
N SER A 155 22.36 -6.05 1.68
CA SER A 155 21.15 -6.79 2.00
C SER A 155 21.27 -7.57 3.29
N ILE A 156 20.25 -7.44 4.14
CA ILE A 156 20.17 -8.13 5.43
C ILE A 156 19.07 -9.18 5.33
N ALA A 157 19.47 -10.44 5.52
CA ALA A 157 18.56 -11.57 5.69
C ALA A 157 18.42 -11.91 7.17
N PRO A 158 17.35 -12.61 7.59
CA PRO A 158 17.26 -13.14 8.95
C PRO A 158 18.43 -14.08 9.27
N ASP A 159 18.96 -13.98 10.48
CA ASP A 159 19.95 -14.92 10.97
C ASP A 159 19.39 -16.34 11.04
N GLU A 160 20.26 -17.36 10.87
CA GLU A 160 19.88 -18.74 11.10
C GLU A 160 19.42 -18.93 12.55
N GLY A 161 18.21 -19.45 12.73
CA GLY A 161 17.59 -19.62 14.05
C GLY A 161 17.03 -18.33 14.66
N ALA A 162 16.79 -17.29 13.88
CA ALA A 162 16.15 -16.06 14.33
C ALA A 162 14.83 -16.35 15.05
N VAL A 163 14.61 -15.68 16.20
CA VAL A 163 13.42 -15.85 17.03
C VAL A 163 12.49 -14.66 16.82
N TYR A 164 11.28 -14.93 16.37
CA TYR A 164 10.23 -13.94 16.17
C TYR A 164 9.28 -13.91 17.36
N HIS A 165 9.31 -12.86 18.17
CA HIS A 165 8.45 -12.76 19.36
C HIS A 165 6.95 -12.68 19.03
N GLY A 166 6.60 -12.16 17.85
CA GLY A 166 5.24 -12.21 17.30
C GLY A 166 4.87 -13.54 16.64
N GLY A 167 5.80 -14.50 16.60
CA GLY A 167 5.63 -15.78 15.91
C GLY A 167 5.95 -15.74 14.43
N VAL A 168 5.87 -16.93 13.80
CA VAL A 168 5.95 -17.14 12.35
C VAL A 168 4.59 -17.58 11.85
N HIS A 169 4.02 -16.84 10.91
CA HIS A 169 2.69 -17.07 10.35
C HIS A 169 2.81 -17.37 8.87
N ILE A 170 2.28 -18.52 8.45
CA ILE A 170 2.30 -18.91 7.03
C ILE A 170 1.07 -18.33 6.36
N ILE A 171 1.28 -17.60 5.25
CA ILE A 171 0.24 -17.09 4.37
C ILE A 171 0.36 -17.78 3.02
N ASP A 172 -0.58 -18.66 2.72
CA ASP A 172 -0.69 -19.26 1.39
C ASP A 172 -1.39 -18.30 0.44
N LEU A 173 -0.62 -17.66 -0.44
CA LEU A 173 -1.13 -16.70 -1.42
C LEU A 173 -2.20 -17.30 -2.33
N SER A 174 -2.15 -18.61 -2.61
CA SER A 174 -3.15 -19.28 -3.44
C SER A 174 -4.52 -19.42 -2.77
N SER A 175 -4.57 -19.26 -1.44
CA SER A 175 -5.82 -19.25 -0.67
C SER A 175 -6.47 -17.87 -0.55
N ILE A 176 -5.76 -16.81 -0.94
CA ILE A 176 -6.29 -15.44 -0.88
C ILE A 176 -7.38 -15.25 -1.93
N ARG A 177 -8.46 -14.64 -1.49
CA ARG A 177 -9.62 -14.26 -2.31
C ARG A 177 -9.75 -12.73 -2.33
N PRO A 178 -10.41 -12.14 -3.34
CA PRO A 178 -10.65 -10.70 -3.36
C PRO A 178 -11.39 -10.23 -2.10
N MET A 179 -10.84 -9.21 -1.45
CA MET A 179 -11.31 -8.69 -0.16
C MET A 179 -11.65 -7.20 -0.23
N VAL A 180 -12.52 -6.81 0.69
CA VAL A 180 -12.85 -5.41 0.98
C VAL A 180 -12.90 -5.21 2.49
N ALA A 181 -12.56 -4.02 2.98
CA ALA A 181 -12.85 -3.62 4.35
C ALA A 181 -14.19 -2.88 4.39
N HIS A 182 -15.16 -3.41 5.14
CA HIS A 182 -16.43 -2.74 5.32
C HIS A 182 -16.26 -1.41 6.06
N PRO A 183 -17.04 -0.36 5.70
CA PRO A 183 -17.14 0.82 6.54
C PRO A 183 -17.76 0.47 7.90
N GLY A 184 -17.56 1.34 8.88
CA GLY A 184 -18.30 1.25 10.12
C GLY A 184 -19.79 1.46 9.91
N ASP A 185 -20.57 0.97 10.86
CA ASP A 185 -22.02 1.19 10.92
C ASP A 185 -22.37 1.63 12.35
N PRO A 186 -22.44 2.94 12.63
CA PRO A 186 -22.70 3.46 13.96
C PRO A 186 -24.07 3.05 14.51
N ASP A 187 -25.05 2.88 13.64
CA ASP A 187 -26.42 2.49 14.05
C ASP A 187 -26.44 1.04 14.56
N LYS A 188 -25.48 0.22 14.11
CA LYS A 188 -25.25 -1.14 14.59
C LYS A 188 -24.12 -1.24 15.61
N GLY A 189 -23.50 -0.11 15.98
CA GLY A 189 -22.35 -0.07 16.89
C GLY A 189 -21.07 -0.68 16.32
N ILE A 190 -20.94 -0.72 14.99
CA ILE A 190 -19.76 -1.22 14.30
C ILE A 190 -18.81 -0.04 14.04
N PRO A 191 -17.61 -0.01 14.65
CA PRO A 191 -16.65 1.07 14.39
C PRO A 191 -16.14 1.01 12.96
N SER A 192 -15.74 2.16 12.40
CA SER A 192 -14.97 2.21 11.16
C SER A 192 -13.54 1.74 11.45
N ASP A 193 -13.20 0.57 10.97
CA ASP A 193 -11.92 -0.09 11.26
C ASP A 193 -11.41 -0.83 10.02
N PRO A 194 -10.13 -0.68 9.64
CA PRO A 194 -9.55 -1.42 8.52
C PRO A 194 -9.53 -2.94 8.74
N THR A 195 -9.73 -3.41 9.98
CA THR A 195 -9.83 -4.83 10.30
C THR A 195 -11.21 -5.43 9.98
N ASN A 196 -12.19 -4.64 9.52
CA ASN A 196 -13.51 -5.11 9.10
C ASN A 196 -13.49 -5.81 7.73
N GLY A 197 -12.51 -6.70 7.51
CA GLY A 197 -12.35 -7.42 6.25
C GLY A 197 -13.50 -8.39 5.96
N ALA A 198 -13.92 -8.42 4.69
CA ALA A 198 -14.86 -9.40 4.15
C ALA A 198 -14.44 -9.78 2.72
N TYR A 199 -14.87 -10.97 2.27
CA TYR A 199 -14.68 -11.36 0.88
C TYR A 199 -15.74 -10.71 -0.01
N ILE A 200 -15.34 -10.27 -1.21
CA ILE A 200 -16.24 -9.56 -2.12
C ILE A 200 -17.45 -10.39 -2.50
N ASP A 201 -17.29 -11.70 -2.66
CA ASP A 201 -18.38 -12.63 -3.00
C ASP A 201 -19.39 -12.87 -1.85
N GLU A 202 -19.10 -12.36 -0.64
CA GLU A 202 -19.98 -12.50 0.54
C GLU A 202 -20.79 -11.23 0.83
N ILE A 203 -20.44 -10.08 0.23
CA ILE A 203 -21.11 -8.80 0.53
C ILE A 203 -22.28 -8.47 -0.41
N GLY A 204 -22.41 -9.16 -1.55
CA GLY A 204 -23.43 -8.87 -2.56
C GLY A 204 -23.22 -7.56 -3.31
N ASP A 205 -24.21 -7.12 -4.05
CA ASP A 205 -24.15 -5.89 -4.83
C ASP A 205 -24.31 -4.66 -3.93
N VAL A 206 -23.38 -3.73 -4.04
CA VAL A 206 -23.39 -2.46 -3.32
C VAL A 206 -23.39 -1.31 -4.33
N ALA A 207 -24.41 -0.46 -4.27
CA ALA A 207 -24.40 0.78 -5.05
C ALA A 207 -23.37 1.75 -4.49
N ILE A 208 -22.60 2.38 -5.37
CA ILE A 208 -21.55 3.32 -5.01
C ILE A 208 -21.78 4.69 -5.67
N ASP A 209 -21.38 5.76 -4.98
CA ASP A 209 -21.39 7.13 -5.49
C ASP A 209 -19.98 7.54 -5.94
N ILE A 210 -18.96 6.99 -5.28
CA ILE A 210 -17.56 7.33 -5.54
C ILE A 210 -16.72 6.06 -5.68
N ALA A 211 -15.92 6.00 -6.75
CA ALA A 211 -14.82 5.05 -6.89
C ALA A 211 -13.49 5.82 -6.82
N TYR A 212 -12.54 5.34 -6.03
CA TYR A 212 -11.25 6.00 -5.86
C TYR A 212 -10.09 5.01 -5.96
N GLY A 213 -9.31 5.11 -7.02
CA GLY A 213 -8.04 4.40 -7.20
C GLY A 213 -6.85 5.31 -6.93
N GLY A 214 -5.76 4.78 -6.39
CA GLY A 214 -4.53 5.54 -6.26
C GLY A 214 -4.07 5.79 -4.82
N SER A 215 -3.55 6.98 -4.55
CA SER A 215 -2.78 7.35 -3.36
C SER A 215 -1.42 6.62 -3.27
N CYS A 216 -0.76 6.63 -2.10
CA CYS A 216 0.50 5.91 -1.92
C CYS A 216 0.35 4.39 -2.00
N THR A 217 -0.79 3.86 -1.59
CA THR A 217 -1.02 2.41 -1.52
C THR A 217 -1.30 1.82 -2.89
N ALA A 218 -2.10 2.49 -3.71
CA ALA A 218 -2.62 1.95 -4.96
C ALA A 218 -2.45 2.93 -6.15
N GLY A 219 -1.45 3.80 -6.10
CA GLY A 219 -1.10 4.74 -7.17
C GLY A 219 0.27 4.49 -7.78
N LYS A 220 0.86 3.31 -7.58
CA LYS A 220 2.11 2.85 -8.18
C LYS A 220 1.87 2.39 -9.62
N ILE A 221 2.93 2.11 -10.38
CA ILE A 221 2.79 1.81 -11.80
C ILE A 221 1.97 0.54 -12.06
N ASP A 222 2.13 -0.50 -11.24
CA ASP A 222 1.38 -1.73 -11.39
C ASP A 222 -0.11 -1.52 -11.08
N ASP A 223 -0.44 -0.73 -10.07
CA ASP A 223 -1.83 -0.38 -9.75
C ASP A 223 -2.50 0.37 -10.90
N ILE A 224 -1.79 1.36 -11.46
CA ILE A 224 -2.29 2.14 -12.61
C ILE A 224 -2.47 1.23 -13.84
N ALA A 225 -1.61 0.23 -14.03
CA ALA A 225 -1.76 -0.76 -15.09
C ALA A 225 -3.04 -1.61 -14.91
N TYR A 226 -3.37 -2.03 -13.69
CA TYR A 226 -4.63 -2.74 -13.41
C TYR A 226 -5.86 -1.87 -13.72
N TYR A 227 -5.85 -0.59 -13.32
CA TYR A 227 -6.95 0.32 -13.70
C TYR A 227 -7.04 0.50 -15.20
N ALA A 228 -5.91 0.60 -15.90
CA ALA A 228 -5.90 0.72 -17.35
C ALA A 228 -6.46 -0.54 -18.04
N LEU A 229 -6.16 -1.73 -17.52
CA LEU A 229 -6.72 -2.98 -18.03
C LEU A 229 -8.25 -2.98 -17.95
N VAL A 230 -8.82 -2.61 -16.80
CA VAL A 230 -10.28 -2.55 -16.62
C VAL A 230 -10.90 -1.45 -17.48
N CYS A 231 -10.30 -0.27 -17.53
CA CYS A 231 -10.79 0.84 -18.35
C CYS A 231 -10.72 0.54 -19.85
N GLN A 232 -9.69 -0.21 -20.31
CA GLN A 232 -9.59 -0.64 -21.70
C GLN A 232 -10.70 -1.63 -22.03
N ALA A 233 -10.95 -2.62 -21.18
CA ALA A 233 -12.03 -3.58 -21.37
C ALA A 233 -13.41 -2.89 -21.40
N ALA A 234 -13.62 -1.86 -20.57
CA ALA A 234 -14.83 -1.05 -20.59
C ALA A 234 -14.97 -0.27 -21.90
N LYS A 235 -13.90 0.38 -22.34
CA LYS A 235 -13.86 1.15 -23.59
C LYS A 235 -14.15 0.26 -24.81
N ASP A 236 -13.57 -0.94 -24.87
CA ASP A 236 -13.77 -1.90 -25.95
C ASP A 236 -15.23 -2.36 -26.07
N GLN A 237 -15.97 -2.33 -24.96
CA GLN A 237 -17.39 -2.61 -24.88
C GLN A 237 -18.27 -1.35 -25.05
N GLY A 238 -17.69 -0.19 -25.31
CA GLY A 238 -18.41 1.08 -25.42
C GLY A 238 -18.95 1.60 -24.09
N LEU A 239 -18.47 1.08 -22.97
CA LEU A 239 -18.90 1.49 -21.62
C LEU A 239 -18.10 2.70 -21.14
N LYS A 240 -18.70 3.45 -20.23
CA LYS A 240 -18.11 4.58 -19.52
C LYS A 240 -18.52 4.56 -18.06
N VAL A 241 -17.86 5.36 -17.25
CA VAL A 241 -18.30 5.66 -15.87
C VAL A 241 -19.73 6.19 -15.93
N LYS A 242 -20.60 5.71 -15.06
CA LYS A 242 -21.99 6.17 -14.97
C LYS A 242 -22.05 7.65 -14.57
N GLU A 243 -23.07 8.38 -15.02
CA GLU A 243 -23.24 9.81 -14.76
C GLU A 243 -23.41 10.15 -13.26
N ASP A 244 -23.92 9.20 -12.48
CA ASP A 244 -24.18 9.31 -11.05
C ASP A 244 -23.00 8.79 -10.18
N VAL A 245 -21.89 8.37 -10.80
CA VAL A 245 -20.69 7.88 -10.11
C VAL A 245 -19.49 8.77 -10.44
N ASP A 246 -18.81 9.21 -9.40
CA ASP A 246 -17.53 9.90 -9.52
C ASP A 246 -16.38 8.90 -9.42
N PHE A 247 -15.67 8.65 -10.52
CA PHE A 247 -14.49 7.80 -10.50
C PHE A 247 -13.21 8.63 -10.57
N TYR A 248 -12.38 8.52 -9.53
CA TYR A 248 -11.10 9.21 -9.43
C TYR A 248 -9.93 8.23 -9.52
N ILE A 249 -8.86 8.62 -10.23
CA ILE A 249 -7.57 7.94 -10.19
C ILE A 249 -6.51 8.98 -9.81
N GLN A 250 -5.74 8.70 -8.76
CA GLN A 250 -4.66 9.53 -8.26
C GLN A 250 -3.31 8.82 -8.45
N TYR A 251 -2.39 9.49 -9.12
CA TYR A 251 -1.02 8.99 -9.28
C TYR A 251 -0.23 9.09 -7.97
N GLY A 252 0.65 8.12 -7.70
CA GLY A 252 1.53 8.14 -6.53
C GLY A 252 2.70 9.11 -6.68
N SER A 253 3.20 9.28 -7.92
CA SER A 253 4.31 10.20 -8.22
C SER A 253 4.22 10.76 -9.64
N GLY A 254 5.07 11.76 -9.93
CA GLY A 254 5.24 12.29 -11.27
C GLY A 254 5.78 11.26 -12.25
N ILE A 255 6.67 10.38 -11.82
CA ILE A 255 7.22 9.28 -12.64
C ILE A 255 6.09 8.35 -13.09
N VAL A 256 5.21 7.97 -12.19
CA VAL A 256 4.03 7.13 -12.50
C VAL A 256 3.10 7.86 -13.48
N LYS A 257 2.84 9.16 -13.27
CA LYS A 257 2.03 9.96 -14.19
C LYS A 257 2.64 10.01 -15.59
N ASP A 258 3.93 10.31 -15.69
CA ASP A 258 4.63 10.42 -16.97
C ASP A 258 4.63 9.07 -17.72
N MET A 259 4.79 7.96 -16.99
CA MET A 259 4.69 6.62 -17.56
C MET A 259 3.26 6.34 -18.05
N ALA A 260 2.23 6.69 -17.28
CA ALA A 260 0.83 6.53 -17.68
C ALA A 260 0.52 7.34 -18.97
N VAL A 261 1.07 8.56 -19.08
CA VAL A 261 0.98 9.37 -20.29
C VAL A 261 1.67 8.68 -21.47
N SER A 262 2.89 8.21 -21.30
CA SER A 262 3.68 7.56 -22.34
C SER A 262 3.02 6.27 -22.87
N LYS A 263 2.31 5.54 -22.02
CA LYS A 263 1.56 4.31 -22.35
C LYS A 263 0.15 4.61 -22.91
N GLY A 264 -0.28 5.87 -22.97
CA GLY A 264 -1.61 6.25 -23.42
C GLY A 264 -2.71 6.00 -22.39
N TRP A 265 -2.39 5.53 -21.18
CA TRP A 265 -3.37 5.25 -20.12
C TRP A 265 -4.04 6.51 -19.59
N HIS A 266 -3.30 7.63 -19.51
CA HIS A 266 -3.85 8.92 -19.11
C HIS A 266 -5.04 9.33 -19.98
N GLN A 267 -4.90 9.23 -21.32
CA GLN A 267 -6.00 9.54 -22.23
C GLN A 267 -7.12 8.50 -22.18
N LEU A 268 -6.78 7.22 -22.02
CA LEU A 268 -7.76 6.14 -21.84
C LEU A 268 -8.70 6.43 -20.65
N PHE A 269 -8.15 6.82 -19.50
CA PHE A 269 -8.94 7.16 -18.32
C PHE A 269 -9.90 8.32 -18.58
N ILE A 270 -9.43 9.37 -19.25
CA ILE A 270 -10.29 10.51 -19.63
C ILE A 270 -11.43 10.06 -20.57
N ASP A 271 -11.11 9.22 -21.56
CA ASP A 271 -12.09 8.76 -22.56
C ASP A 271 -13.24 7.96 -21.94
N VAL A 272 -12.98 7.22 -20.88
CA VAL A 272 -14.02 6.45 -20.17
C VAL A 272 -14.69 7.23 -19.04
N GLY A 273 -14.28 8.48 -18.78
CA GLY A 273 -14.93 9.38 -17.81
C GLY A 273 -14.29 9.40 -16.43
N VAL A 274 -13.05 8.90 -16.26
CA VAL A 274 -12.30 8.99 -15.00
C VAL A 274 -11.80 10.41 -14.79
N LYS A 275 -11.87 10.89 -13.55
CA LYS A 275 -11.30 12.17 -13.07
C LYS A 275 -9.90 11.93 -12.52
N LEU A 276 -8.89 12.54 -13.15
CA LEU A 276 -7.48 12.33 -12.76
C LEU A 276 -7.03 13.37 -11.73
N ILE A 277 -6.28 12.89 -10.73
CA ILE A 277 -5.77 13.71 -9.62
C ILE A 277 -4.24 13.61 -9.60
N ASP A 278 -3.59 14.74 -9.41
CA ASP A 278 -2.14 14.81 -9.21
C ASP A 278 -1.72 14.18 -7.86
N PRO A 279 -0.45 13.75 -7.74
CA PRO A 279 0.05 13.12 -6.52
C PRO A 279 -0.15 13.98 -5.26
N GLY A 280 -0.67 13.36 -4.21
CA GLY A 280 -0.91 14.00 -2.91
C GLY A 280 -1.59 13.05 -1.93
N CYS A 281 -1.77 13.46 -0.68
CA CYS A 281 -2.50 12.65 0.31
C CYS A 281 -4.01 12.63 0.05
N GLY A 282 -4.60 13.70 -0.48
CA GLY A 282 -5.97 13.75 -1.00
C GLY A 282 -7.03 13.12 -0.10
N ALA A 283 -7.84 12.25 -0.68
CA ALA A 283 -8.92 11.57 0.02
C ALA A 283 -8.44 10.70 1.19
N CYS A 284 -7.20 10.22 1.18
CA CYS A 284 -6.63 9.42 2.28
C CYS A 284 -6.60 10.17 3.63
N ILE A 285 -6.46 11.49 3.61
CA ILE A 285 -6.53 12.35 4.81
C ILE A 285 -7.87 13.07 4.95
N GLY A 286 -8.89 12.67 4.20
CA GLY A 286 -10.20 13.29 4.23
C GLY A 286 -10.24 14.67 3.56
N ALA A 287 -9.41 14.95 2.57
CA ALA A 287 -9.32 16.25 1.90
C ALA A 287 -9.35 16.11 0.37
N GLY A 288 -9.98 17.09 -0.29
CA GLY A 288 -10.00 17.19 -1.75
C GLY A 288 -10.98 16.24 -2.45
N PRO A 289 -10.84 16.09 -3.78
CA PRO A 289 -11.74 15.27 -4.58
C PRO A 289 -11.71 13.80 -4.15
N GLY A 290 -12.87 13.14 -4.22
CA GLY A 290 -13.02 11.72 -3.88
C GLY A 290 -13.34 11.44 -2.41
N VAL A 291 -13.46 12.48 -1.57
CA VAL A 291 -13.99 12.37 -0.20
C VAL A 291 -15.51 12.38 -0.23
N SER A 292 -16.16 11.46 0.54
CA SER A 292 -17.60 11.51 0.76
C SER A 292 -17.97 12.81 1.49
N MET A 293 -18.94 13.53 0.94
CA MET A 293 -19.37 14.83 1.46
C MET A 293 -20.60 14.73 2.35
N THR A 294 -21.34 13.61 2.27
CA THR A 294 -22.51 13.33 3.08
C THR A 294 -22.45 11.91 3.65
N PRO A 295 -23.16 11.63 4.76
CA PRO A 295 -23.17 10.29 5.35
C PRO A 295 -23.78 9.20 4.45
N ASP A 296 -24.61 9.59 3.48
CA ASP A 296 -25.31 8.67 2.60
C ASP A 296 -24.45 8.20 1.41
N GLN A 297 -23.35 8.90 1.12
CA GLN A 297 -22.46 8.54 0.03
C GLN A 297 -21.64 7.29 0.34
N VAL A 298 -21.64 6.35 -0.58
CA VAL A 298 -20.85 5.13 -0.52
C VAL A 298 -19.62 5.25 -1.43
N THR A 299 -18.45 5.12 -0.84
CA THR A 299 -17.17 5.14 -1.56
C THR A 299 -16.54 3.77 -1.56
N VAL A 300 -16.21 3.23 -2.74
CA VAL A 300 -15.26 2.13 -2.87
C VAL A 300 -13.88 2.70 -3.19
N SER A 301 -12.87 2.32 -2.41
CA SER A 301 -11.53 2.89 -2.62
C SER A 301 -10.42 1.86 -2.47
N ALA A 302 -9.35 2.06 -3.23
CA ALA A 302 -8.10 1.31 -3.11
C ALA A 302 -7.09 1.96 -2.16
N ILE A 303 -7.46 3.05 -1.47
CA ILE A 303 -6.60 3.68 -0.46
C ILE A 303 -6.42 2.77 0.77
N ASN A 304 -5.44 3.10 1.59
CA ASN A 304 -5.05 2.30 2.75
C ASN A 304 -6.02 2.39 3.94
N ARG A 305 -6.75 3.51 4.09
CA ARG A 305 -7.63 3.77 5.24
C ARG A 305 -9.09 3.53 4.91
N ASN A 306 -9.79 2.96 5.89
CA ASN A 306 -11.24 2.85 5.87
C ASN A 306 -11.82 4.08 6.60
N LEU A 307 -12.03 5.17 5.85
CA LEU A 307 -12.48 6.44 6.41
C LEU A 307 -14.00 6.47 6.54
N SER A 308 -14.46 6.85 7.73
CA SER A 308 -15.85 7.22 7.98
C SER A 308 -15.94 8.71 8.30
N LEU A 309 -16.96 9.40 7.81
CA LEU A 309 -17.23 10.81 8.14
C LEU A 309 -17.43 11.09 9.63
N ILE A 310 -17.69 10.07 10.42
CA ILE A 310 -17.96 10.17 11.85
C ILE A 310 -16.69 10.46 12.67
N HIS A 311 -15.51 10.28 12.08
CA HIS A 311 -14.23 10.57 12.75
C HIS A 311 -13.66 11.95 12.43
N ILE A 312 -14.41 12.77 11.72
CA ILE A 312 -14.16 14.18 11.54
C ILE A 312 -15.07 14.98 12.46
#